data_5d4a3d6da4c2fc44dcf65b02647c9f3b
#
_entry.id   5d4a3d6da4c2fc44dcf65b02647c9f3b
#
_cell.length_a   1.000
_cell.length_b   1.000
_cell.length_c   1.000
_cell.angle_alpha   90.00
_cell.angle_beta   90.00
_cell.angle_gamma   90.00
#
_symmetry.space_group_name_H-M   'P 1'
#
loop_
_entity.id
_entity.type
_entity.pdbx_description
1 polymer ?
#
loop_
_entity_poly.entity_id
_entity_poly.type
_entity_poly.pdbx_seq_one_letter_code
_entity_poly.pdbx_strand_id
1 'polypeptide(L)'
;MLYLIGFSGVGKTTIGKKFAKKINLKFVDTDELIENKYQKSIDKIFSEHGEFFFRTIESNILKEIKHIDIVACGGGLPCFNNNMKLINRLGTSIYLKASVNEILKRLKTSLNVRPLMFKKTENERKIYMINCIKKREKFYEKADYIIDTDGLTIDQILTKIYSLPLSF
;
A
#
# COMPACT_ATOMS: atom_id res chain seq x y z
N MET A 1 4.13 1.80 15.62
CA MET A 1 3.62 2.18 14.28
C MET A 1 2.99 0.96 13.60
N LEU A 2 1.89 1.16 12.88
CA LEU A 2 1.23 0.13 12.08
C LEU A 2 1.44 0.40 10.59
N TYR A 3 1.95 -0.57 9.87
CA TYR A 3 2.19 -0.49 8.42
C TYR A 3 1.17 -1.32 7.66
N LEU A 4 0.38 -0.68 6.79
CA LEU A 4 -0.52 -1.35 5.86
C LEU A 4 0.20 -1.57 4.54
N ILE A 5 0.41 -2.83 4.17
CA ILE A 5 1.07 -3.24 2.93
C ILE A 5 0.14 -4.04 2.02
N GLY A 6 0.51 -4.17 0.76
CA GLY A 6 -0.25 -4.91 -0.24
C GLY A 6 -0.29 -4.19 -1.59
N PHE A 7 -0.91 -4.80 -2.57
CA PHE A 7 -0.94 -4.29 -3.93
C PHE A 7 -1.70 -2.95 -4.05
N SER A 8 -1.41 -2.20 -5.10
CA SER A 8 -2.13 -0.95 -5.39
C SER A 8 -3.61 -1.23 -5.66
N GLY A 9 -4.51 -0.43 -5.10
CA GLY A 9 -5.95 -0.61 -5.25
C GLY A 9 -6.60 -1.55 -4.23
N VAL A 10 -5.84 -2.20 -3.34
CA VAL A 10 -6.42 -3.06 -2.28
C VAL A 10 -7.14 -2.27 -1.17
N GLY A 11 -6.98 -0.94 -1.12
CA GLY A 11 -7.69 -0.08 -0.18
C GLY A 11 -6.89 0.40 1.04
N LYS A 12 -5.55 0.25 1.06
CA LYS A 12 -4.68 0.64 2.19
C LYS A 12 -4.94 2.06 2.69
N THR A 13 -4.94 3.03 1.79
CA THR A 13 -5.18 4.46 2.11
C THR A 13 -6.56 4.67 2.72
N THR A 14 -7.60 4.09 2.13
CA THR A 14 -8.98 4.22 2.60
C THR A 14 -9.17 3.58 3.98
N ILE A 15 -8.65 2.34 4.14
CA ILE A 15 -8.72 1.60 5.39
C ILE A 15 -7.90 2.33 6.46
N GLY A 16 -6.67 2.73 6.15
CA GLY A 16 -5.79 3.43 7.08
C GLY A 16 -6.36 4.76 7.56
N LYS A 17 -6.89 5.59 6.66
CA LYS A 17 -7.55 6.86 7.01
C LYS A 17 -8.77 6.64 7.91
N LYS A 18 -9.63 5.66 7.59
CA LYS A 18 -10.82 5.35 8.43
C LYS A 18 -10.43 4.78 9.79
N PHE A 19 -9.43 3.87 9.82
CA PHE A 19 -8.93 3.28 11.06
C PHE A 19 -8.36 4.36 11.98
N ALA A 20 -7.43 5.18 11.47
CA ALA A 20 -6.82 6.28 12.20
C ALA A 20 -7.86 7.26 12.78
N LYS A 21 -8.84 7.66 11.96
CA LYS A 21 -9.93 8.55 12.40
C LYS A 21 -10.74 7.95 13.57
N LYS A 22 -11.02 6.63 13.50
CA LYS A 22 -11.87 5.97 14.50
C LYS A 22 -11.20 5.85 15.88
N ILE A 23 -9.87 5.77 15.92
CA ILE A 23 -9.10 5.63 17.17
C ILE A 23 -8.23 6.86 17.49
N ASN A 24 -8.49 7.97 16.78
CA ASN A 24 -7.82 9.26 16.96
C ASN A 24 -6.28 9.19 16.87
N LEU A 25 -5.79 8.48 15.86
CA LEU A 25 -4.35 8.31 15.58
C LEU A 25 -3.93 9.04 14.31
N LYS A 26 -2.61 9.31 14.16
CA LYS A 26 -2.02 9.96 13.00
C LYS A 26 -1.83 8.96 11.85
N PHE A 27 -2.20 9.38 10.65
CA PHE A 27 -2.10 8.58 9.43
C PHE A 27 -1.27 9.29 8.37
N VAL A 28 -0.48 8.53 7.62
CA VAL A 28 0.15 8.97 6.37
C VAL A 28 0.09 7.89 5.29
N ASP A 29 0.12 8.34 4.03
CA ASP A 29 0.34 7.49 2.87
C ASP A 29 1.72 7.85 2.28
N THR A 30 2.59 6.86 2.05
CA THR A 30 3.95 7.11 1.56
C THR A 30 3.96 7.68 0.15
N ASP A 31 2.99 7.33 -0.69
CA ASP A 31 2.84 7.88 -2.04
C ASP A 31 2.47 9.39 -1.93
N GLU A 32 1.51 9.76 -1.06
CA GLU A 32 1.14 11.16 -0.80
C GLU A 32 2.32 11.97 -0.22
N LEU A 33 3.12 11.38 0.68
CA LEU A 33 4.32 12.05 1.23
C LEU A 33 5.36 12.34 0.15
N ILE A 34 5.60 11.39 -0.77
CA ILE A 34 6.55 11.57 -1.87
C ILE A 34 6.07 12.68 -2.79
N GLU A 35 4.81 12.65 -3.23
CA GLU A 35 4.25 13.67 -4.11
C GLU A 35 4.32 15.07 -3.49
N ASN A 36 4.01 15.19 -2.20
CA ASN A 36 4.12 16.46 -1.47
C ASN A 36 5.58 16.94 -1.34
N LYS A 37 6.51 16.04 -1.03
CA LYS A 37 7.94 16.40 -0.87
C LYS A 37 8.57 16.86 -2.18
N TYR A 38 8.24 16.19 -3.28
CA TYR A 38 8.82 16.48 -4.60
C TYR A 38 7.99 17.44 -5.45
N GLN A 39 6.78 17.82 -5.01
CA GLN A 39 5.83 18.66 -5.74
C GLN A 39 5.58 18.15 -7.17
N LYS A 40 5.57 16.83 -7.33
CA LYS A 40 5.37 16.11 -8.59
C LYS A 40 4.57 14.84 -8.35
N SER A 41 3.75 14.46 -9.33
CA SER A 41 3.09 13.16 -9.30
C SER A 41 4.12 12.02 -9.39
N ILE A 42 3.79 10.86 -8.83
CA ILE A 42 4.63 9.66 -8.93
C ILE A 42 4.95 9.32 -10.37
N ASP A 43 3.96 9.41 -11.28
CA ASP A 43 4.16 9.14 -12.70
C ASP A 43 5.19 10.08 -13.34
N LYS A 44 5.19 11.35 -12.93
CA LYS A 44 6.17 12.34 -13.40
C LYS A 44 7.56 12.02 -12.87
N ILE A 45 7.68 11.65 -11.60
CA ILE A 45 8.97 11.22 -11.02
C ILE A 45 9.51 10.00 -11.76
N PHE A 46 8.65 9.00 -12.06
CA PHE A 46 9.04 7.82 -12.83
C PHE A 46 9.51 8.15 -14.24
N SER A 47 8.79 9.03 -14.94
CA SER A 47 9.12 9.40 -16.32
C SER A 47 10.40 10.22 -16.42
N GLU A 48 10.70 11.07 -15.44
CA GLU A 48 11.89 11.92 -15.42
C GLU A 48 13.14 11.21 -14.91
N HIS A 49 13.01 10.32 -13.92
CA HIS A 49 14.17 9.79 -13.20
C HIS A 49 14.23 8.25 -13.18
N GLY A 50 13.19 7.56 -13.63
CA GLY A 50 13.15 6.11 -13.70
C GLY A 50 12.85 5.41 -12.37
N GLU A 51 12.72 4.07 -12.46
CA GLU A 51 12.30 3.24 -11.34
C GLU A 51 13.31 3.24 -10.18
N PHE A 52 14.60 3.11 -10.49
CA PHE A 52 15.63 3.01 -9.46
C PHE A 52 15.64 4.23 -8.52
N PHE A 53 15.56 5.43 -9.10
CA PHE A 53 15.48 6.67 -8.34
C PHE A 53 14.24 6.70 -7.44
N PHE A 54 13.07 6.34 -7.99
CA PHE A 54 11.83 6.28 -7.21
C PHE A 54 11.93 5.30 -6.03
N ARG A 55 12.50 4.11 -6.23
CA ARG A 55 12.69 3.13 -5.16
C ARG A 55 13.65 3.61 -4.07
N THR A 56 14.64 4.41 -4.44
CA THR A 56 15.52 5.07 -3.48
C THR A 56 14.76 6.08 -2.63
N ILE A 57 13.89 6.88 -3.27
CA ILE A 57 13.01 7.84 -2.56
C ILE A 57 12.08 7.11 -1.59
N GLU A 58 11.39 6.04 -2.03
CA GLU A 58 10.52 5.24 -1.16
C GLU A 58 11.25 4.75 0.10
N SER A 59 12.48 4.25 -0.08
CA SER A 59 13.28 3.76 1.05
C SER A 59 13.71 4.87 2.01
N ASN A 60 13.98 6.07 1.50
CA ASN A 60 14.36 7.22 2.32
C ASN A 60 13.16 7.76 3.10
N ILE A 61 12.02 7.92 2.45
CA ILE A 61 10.76 8.33 3.10
C ILE A 61 10.42 7.39 4.26
N LEU A 62 10.55 6.07 4.06
CA LEU A 62 10.28 5.09 5.11
C LEU A 62 11.16 5.31 6.36
N LYS A 63 12.41 5.74 6.19
CA LYS A 63 13.34 6.04 7.31
C LYS A 63 13.05 7.40 7.97
N GLU A 64 12.48 8.33 7.23
CA GLU A 64 12.15 9.68 7.70
C GLU A 64 10.85 9.74 8.50
N ILE A 65 9.93 8.78 8.31
CA ILE A 65 8.65 8.73 9.02
C ILE A 65 8.90 8.55 10.52
N LYS A 66 8.46 9.55 11.29
CA LYS A 66 8.54 9.55 12.77
C LYS A 66 7.24 10.11 13.35
N HIS A 67 6.90 9.66 14.56
CA HIS A 67 5.72 10.15 15.29
C HIS A 67 4.39 10.01 14.53
N ILE A 68 4.28 8.96 13.74
CA ILE A 68 3.09 8.54 12.98
C ILE A 68 2.68 7.17 13.49
N ASP A 69 1.37 6.97 13.63
CA ASP A 69 0.84 5.73 14.19
C ASP A 69 0.51 4.71 13.09
N ILE A 70 -0.02 5.19 11.95
CA ILE A 70 -0.48 4.34 10.85
C ILE A 70 0.11 4.83 9.52
N VAL A 71 0.74 3.92 8.79
CA VAL A 71 1.40 4.18 7.51
C VAL A 71 0.82 3.27 6.43
N ALA A 72 0.22 3.83 5.39
CA ALA A 72 -0.09 3.10 4.17
C ALA A 72 1.12 3.13 3.23
N CYS A 73 1.68 1.98 2.93
CA CYS A 73 2.85 1.86 2.06
C CYS A 73 2.48 1.81 0.59
N GLY A 74 3.22 2.50 -0.27
CA GLY A 74 3.17 2.30 -1.71
C GLY A 74 3.32 0.82 -2.08
N GLY A 75 2.60 0.35 -3.11
CA GLY A 75 2.52 -1.08 -3.40
C GLY A 75 3.85 -1.74 -3.78
N GLY A 76 4.86 -0.99 -4.22
CA GLY A 76 6.20 -1.50 -4.51
C GLY A 76 7.17 -1.39 -3.33
N LEU A 77 6.89 -0.50 -2.38
CA LEU A 77 7.82 -0.14 -1.31
C LEU A 77 8.34 -1.35 -0.51
N PRO A 78 7.54 -2.33 -0.07
CA PRO A 78 8.03 -3.48 0.68
C PRO A 78 8.97 -4.39 -0.11
N CYS A 79 8.94 -4.30 -1.45
CA CYS A 79 9.60 -5.27 -2.35
C CYS A 79 11.05 -4.91 -2.68
N PHE A 80 11.53 -3.72 -2.35
CA PHE A 80 12.86 -3.20 -2.70
C PHE A 80 13.71 -2.91 -1.47
N ASN A 81 15.04 -2.91 -1.64
CA ASN A 81 16.02 -2.43 -0.65
C ASN A 81 15.85 -2.99 0.77
N ASN A 82 15.38 -4.24 0.90
CA ASN A 82 15.06 -4.86 2.18
C ASN A 82 14.03 -4.09 3.03
N ASN A 83 13.20 -3.24 2.39
CA ASN A 83 12.22 -2.41 3.09
C ASN A 83 11.23 -3.23 3.92
N MET A 84 10.84 -4.44 3.48
CA MET A 84 9.97 -5.29 4.28
C MET A 84 10.59 -5.66 5.64
N LYS A 85 11.90 -5.95 5.64
CA LYS A 85 12.65 -6.22 6.87
C LYS A 85 12.74 -4.97 7.76
N LEU A 86 12.88 -3.81 7.14
CA LEU A 86 12.88 -2.53 7.88
C LEU A 86 11.49 -2.24 8.47
N ILE A 87 10.41 -2.43 7.70
CA ILE A 87 9.03 -2.24 8.17
C ILE A 87 8.77 -3.07 9.44
N ASN A 88 9.08 -4.38 9.41
CA ASN A 88 8.87 -5.27 10.57
C ASN A 88 9.78 -4.93 11.77
N ARG A 89 10.85 -4.16 11.58
CA ARG A 89 11.68 -3.64 12.67
C ARG A 89 11.15 -2.34 13.26
N LEU A 90 10.48 -1.54 12.45
CA LEU A 90 9.96 -0.23 12.85
C LEU A 90 8.56 -0.30 13.50
N GLY A 91 7.83 -1.39 13.26
CA GLY A 91 6.50 -1.57 13.82
C GLY A 91 5.83 -2.84 13.32
N THR A 92 4.54 -2.93 13.55
CA THR A 92 3.71 -4.08 13.13
C THR A 92 3.23 -3.88 11.70
N SER A 93 3.31 -4.92 10.89
CA SER A 93 2.86 -4.90 9.49
C SER A 93 1.62 -5.75 9.27
N ILE A 94 0.66 -5.22 8.50
CA ILE A 94 -0.54 -5.94 8.05
C ILE A 94 -0.55 -5.98 6.53
N TYR A 95 -0.51 -7.18 5.96
CA TYR A 95 -0.77 -7.41 4.55
C TYR A 95 -2.27 -7.47 4.30
N LEU A 96 -2.80 -6.46 3.60
CA LEU A 96 -4.15 -6.49 3.06
C LEU A 96 -4.10 -7.26 1.73
N LYS A 97 -4.50 -8.54 1.78
CA LYS A 97 -4.53 -9.43 0.62
C LYS A 97 -5.86 -9.30 -0.10
N ALA A 98 -5.83 -9.24 -1.42
CA ALA A 98 -7.03 -9.31 -2.25
C ALA A 98 -6.71 -9.98 -3.59
N SER A 99 -7.69 -10.68 -4.14
CA SER A 99 -7.61 -11.25 -5.48
C SER A 99 -7.58 -10.14 -6.55
N VAL A 100 -7.01 -10.45 -7.71
CA VAL A 100 -6.99 -9.52 -8.85
C VAL A 100 -8.41 -9.09 -9.24
N ASN A 101 -9.38 -10.00 -9.17
CA ASN A 101 -10.77 -9.70 -9.50
C ASN A 101 -11.37 -8.68 -8.50
N GLU A 102 -11.10 -8.84 -7.21
CA GLU A 102 -11.55 -7.90 -6.18
C GLU A 102 -10.90 -6.52 -6.34
N ILE A 103 -9.59 -6.48 -6.63
CA ILE A 103 -8.88 -5.22 -6.88
C ILE A 103 -9.47 -4.51 -8.11
N LEU A 104 -9.70 -5.23 -9.21
CA LEU A 104 -10.33 -4.65 -10.42
C LEU A 104 -11.72 -4.10 -10.13
N LYS A 105 -12.52 -4.81 -9.33
CA LYS A 105 -13.85 -4.34 -8.88
C LYS A 105 -13.74 -3.03 -8.10
N ARG A 106 -12.81 -2.94 -7.13
CA ARG A 106 -12.59 -1.73 -6.33
C ARG A 106 -12.08 -0.56 -7.17
N LEU A 107 -11.21 -0.82 -8.14
CA LEU A 107 -10.71 0.21 -9.05
C LEU A 107 -11.80 0.77 -9.97
N LYS A 108 -12.78 -0.03 -10.39
CA LYS A 108 -13.94 0.46 -11.20
C LYS A 108 -14.80 1.47 -10.42
N THR A 109 -14.86 1.36 -9.11
CA THR A 109 -15.65 2.27 -8.24
C THR A 109 -14.82 3.43 -7.67
N SER A 110 -13.51 3.44 -7.87
CA SER A 110 -12.60 4.47 -7.37
C SER A 110 -12.44 5.61 -8.37
N LEU A 111 -12.54 6.86 -7.89
CA LEU A 111 -12.27 8.06 -8.69
C LEU A 111 -10.76 8.24 -9.00
N ASN A 112 -9.88 7.57 -8.25
CA ASN A 112 -8.42 7.70 -8.37
C ASN A 112 -7.82 6.48 -9.07
N VAL A 113 -7.98 6.37 -10.37
CA VAL A 113 -7.34 5.30 -11.15
C VAL A 113 -5.98 5.79 -11.66
N ARG A 114 -4.92 5.03 -11.37
CA ARG A 114 -3.55 5.40 -11.80
C ARG A 114 -3.43 5.36 -13.33
N PRO A 115 -2.85 6.41 -13.96
CA PRO A 115 -2.78 6.58 -15.43
C PRO A 115 -2.14 5.42 -16.19
N LEU A 116 -1.10 4.77 -15.62
CA LEU A 116 -0.40 3.64 -16.26
C LEU A 116 -1.31 2.42 -16.53
N MET A 117 -2.48 2.33 -15.88
CA MET A 117 -3.44 1.25 -16.08
C MET A 117 -4.50 1.57 -17.13
N PHE A 118 -4.69 2.84 -17.50
CA PHE A 118 -5.75 3.24 -18.44
C PHE A 118 -5.47 2.89 -19.90
N LYS A 119 -4.20 2.85 -20.30
CA LYS A 119 -3.79 2.57 -21.69
C LYS A 119 -3.92 1.10 -22.10
N LYS A 120 -4.34 0.22 -21.19
CA LYS A 120 -4.43 -1.25 -21.40
C LYS A 120 -5.88 -1.71 -21.43
N THR A 121 -6.16 -2.74 -22.23
CA THR A 121 -7.43 -3.47 -22.18
C THR A 121 -7.63 -4.11 -20.79
N GLU A 122 -8.86 -4.52 -20.46
CA GLU A 122 -9.15 -5.17 -19.17
C GLU A 122 -8.34 -6.45 -18.99
N ASN A 123 -8.18 -7.25 -20.05
CA ASN A 123 -7.38 -8.47 -20.02
C ASN A 123 -5.90 -8.20 -19.82
N GLU A 124 -5.33 -7.22 -20.51
CA GLU A 124 -3.93 -6.83 -20.32
C GLU A 124 -3.66 -6.31 -18.92
N ARG A 125 -4.60 -5.53 -18.34
CA ARG A 125 -4.51 -5.09 -16.94
C ARG A 125 -4.51 -6.28 -15.99
N LYS A 126 -5.40 -7.25 -16.20
CA LYS A 126 -5.50 -8.45 -15.37
C LYS A 126 -4.20 -9.26 -15.41
N ILE A 127 -3.66 -9.53 -16.60
CA ILE A 127 -2.40 -10.25 -16.77
C ILE A 127 -1.24 -9.51 -16.09
N TYR A 128 -1.14 -8.19 -16.32
CA TYR A 128 -0.14 -7.36 -15.68
C TYR A 128 -0.22 -7.43 -14.14
N MET A 129 -1.42 -7.32 -13.56
CA MET A 129 -1.63 -7.37 -12.12
C MET A 129 -1.27 -8.75 -11.54
N ILE A 130 -1.67 -9.85 -12.20
CA ILE A 130 -1.32 -11.22 -11.80
C ILE A 130 0.21 -11.34 -11.72
N ASN A 131 0.92 -10.93 -12.77
CA ASN A 131 2.37 -11.01 -12.83
C ASN A 131 3.05 -10.15 -11.77
N CYS A 132 2.54 -8.95 -11.53
CA CYS A 132 3.07 -8.07 -10.49
C CYS A 132 2.82 -8.63 -9.08
N ILE A 133 1.63 -9.12 -8.78
CA ILE A 133 1.29 -9.72 -7.49
C ILE A 133 2.16 -10.95 -7.25
N LYS A 134 2.25 -11.87 -8.21
CA LYS A 134 3.09 -13.07 -8.12
C LYS A 134 4.56 -12.75 -7.76
N LYS A 135 5.11 -11.67 -8.34
CA LYS A 135 6.49 -11.22 -8.04
C LYS A 135 6.63 -10.61 -6.64
N ARG A 136 5.57 -9.97 -6.12
CA ARG A 136 5.59 -9.19 -4.87
C ARG A 136 5.09 -9.96 -3.67
N GLU A 137 4.26 -10.98 -3.86
CA GLU A 137 3.59 -11.74 -2.78
C GLU A 137 4.58 -12.31 -1.77
N LYS A 138 5.70 -12.85 -2.22
CA LYS A 138 6.79 -13.36 -1.36
C LYS A 138 7.38 -12.32 -0.38
N PHE A 139 7.16 -11.02 -0.65
CA PHE A 139 7.55 -9.94 0.27
C PHE A 139 6.39 -9.57 1.18
N TYR A 140 5.16 -9.49 0.65
CA TYR A 140 3.98 -9.18 1.45
C TYR A 140 3.67 -10.26 2.49
N GLU A 141 3.91 -11.54 2.16
CA GLU A 141 3.71 -12.68 3.06
C GLU A 141 4.66 -12.70 4.26
N LYS A 142 5.67 -11.82 4.28
CA LYS A 142 6.54 -11.59 5.46
C LYS A 142 5.95 -10.59 6.45
N ALA A 143 4.72 -10.14 6.25
CA ALA A 143 4.00 -9.30 7.20
C ALA A 143 3.70 -10.08 8.49
N ASP A 144 3.62 -9.36 9.60
CA ASP A 144 3.27 -9.96 10.90
C ASP A 144 1.84 -10.52 10.88
N TYR A 145 0.93 -9.86 10.15
CA TYR A 145 -0.46 -10.31 9.98
C TYR A 145 -0.89 -10.24 8.52
N ILE A 146 -1.75 -11.16 8.12
CA ILE A 146 -2.36 -11.19 6.78
C ILE A 146 -3.88 -11.17 6.95
N ILE A 147 -4.53 -10.21 6.29
CA ILE A 147 -5.99 -10.10 6.25
C ILE A 147 -6.43 -10.28 4.80
N ASP A 148 -7.11 -11.38 4.51
CA ASP A 148 -7.83 -11.54 3.25
C ASP A 148 -9.05 -10.61 3.26
N THR A 149 -9.14 -9.78 2.23
CA THR A 149 -10.15 -8.72 2.14
C THR A 149 -11.17 -8.96 1.03
N ASP A 150 -11.13 -10.11 0.35
CA ASP A 150 -12.08 -10.44 -0.72
C ASP A 150 -13.52 -10.48 -0.18
N GLY A 151 -14.41 -9.80 -0.84
CA GLY A 151 -15.82 -9.74 -0.47
C GLY A 151 -16.14 -9.00 0.83
N LEU A 152 -15.13 -8.48 1.54
CA LEU A 152 -15.36 -7.77 2.80
C LEU A 152 -15.65 -6.29 2.58
N THR A 153 -16.55 -5.76 3.39
CA THR A 153 -16.77 -4.31 3.55
C THR A 153 -15.61 -3.69 4.34
N ILE A 154 -15.45 -2.38 4.24
CA ILE A 154 -14.41 -1.67 5.00
C ILE A 154 -14.58 -1.89 6.50
N ASP A 155 -15.83 -1.86 7.01
CA ASP A 155 -16.09 -2.04 8.44
C ASP A 155 -15.74 -3.46 8.92
N GLN A 156 -15.97 -4.47 8.11
CA GLN A 156 -15.53 -5.85 8.41
C GLN A 156 -14.00 -5.96 8.45
N ILE A 157 -13.31 -5.28 7.52
CA ILE A 157 -11.84 -5.24 7.55
C ILE A 157 -11.33 -4.51 8.81
N LEU A 158 -11.94 -3.39 9.17
CA LEU A 158 -11.60 -2.67 10.40
C LEU A 158 -11.83 -3.54 11.63
N THR A 159 -12.93 -4.28 11.71
CA THR A 159 -13.19 -5.22 12.81
C THR A 159 -12.08 -6.27 12.92
N LYS A 160 -11.63 -6.83 11.79
CA LYS A 160 -10.49 -7.75 11.78
C LYS A 160 -9.19 -7.09 12.28
N ILE A 161 -8.92 -5.84 11.90
CA ILE A 161 -7.75 -5.12 12.38
C ILE A 161 -7.84 -4.89 13.90
N TYR A 162 -9.03 -4.53 14.42
CA TYR A 162 -9.24 -4.34 15.86
C TYR A 162 -9.05 -5.62 16.69
N SER A 163 -9.32 -6.78 16.12
CA SER A 163 -9.13 -8.07 16.81
C SER A 163 -7.67 -8.51 16.91
N LEU A 164 -6.74 -7.83 16.23
CA LEU A 164 -5.32 -8.13 16.32
C LEU A 164 -4.72 -7.55 17.61
N PRO A 165 -3.73 -8.21 18.22
CA PRO A 165 -3.04 -7.72 19.42
C PRO A 165 -2.07 -6.58 19.07
N LEU A 166 -2.60 -5.45 18.65
CA LEU A 166 -1.82 -4.27 18.27
C LEU A 166 -1.54 -3.39 19.50
N SER A 167 -0.29 -2.97 19.67
CA SER A 167 0.13 -1.93 20.62
C SER A 167 0.47 -0.64 19.87
N PHE A 168 -0.17 0.44 20.28
CA PHE A 168 0.05 1.79 19.70
C PHE A 168 0.80 2.67 20.68
#